data_b7e58f687e9a6ba32448b406c55820e9
#
_entry.id   b7e58f687e9a6ba32448b406c55820e9
#
_cell.length_a   1.000
_cell.length_b   1.000
_cell.length_c   1.000
_cell.angle_alpha   90.00
_cell.angle_beta   90.00
_cell.angle_gamma   90.00
#
_symmetry.space_group_name_H-M   'P 1'
#
loop_
_entity.id
_entity.type
_entity.pdbx_description
1 polymer ?
#
loop_
_entity_poly.entity_id
_entity_poly.type
_entity_poly.pdbx_seq_one_letter_code
_entity_poly.pdbx_strand_id
1 'polypeptide(L)'
;MENLWNDVIPYWNEEFIEADETAARKPTITAYPANSKGAVIIFPGGGYVIRADHEGTAYAKWLQSIGLTAFVVEYRVAPYKHPAEISDAMRAVKYVRYYADKYGIDKDKIAVMGSSAGGHLAASVSVHYDKKMYKDTDEIDKESCKPNATILCYPVIDMFEYRHDGSRQNLMGERVLHSDKELMSLYKHVTPNTPPTFIWHTSSDQAVPVENSLMYLYDDEPLQ
;
A
#
# COMPACT_ATOMS: atom_id res chain seq x y z
N MET A 1 -2.14 16.17 -9.42
CA MET A 1 -1.94 14.77 -9.84
C MET A 1 -0.65 14.72 -10.65
N GLU A 2 0.27 13.84 -10.29
CA GLU A 2 1.57 13.67 -10.95
C GLU A 2 1.79 12.19 -11.26
N ASN A 3 2.54 11.88 -12.33
CA ASN A 3 2.89 10.49 -12.65
C ASN A 3 3.85 9.95 -11.59
N LEU A 4 3.60 8.73 -11.14
CA LEU A 4 4.45 8.07 -10.14
C LEU A 4 5.76 7.58 -10.76
N TRP A 5 5.71 7.17 -12.01
CA TRP A 5 6.84 6.70 -12.81
C TRP A 5 7.15 7.69 -13.93
N ASN A 6 8.42 7.82 -14.28
CA ASN A 6 8.84 8.62 -15.42
C ASN A 6 8.67 7.82 -16.74
N ASP A 7 9.76 7.44 -17.40
CA ASP A 7 9.71 6.80 -18.71
C ASP A 7 9.41 5.30 -18.66
N VAL A 8 9.85 4.61 -17.58
CA VAL A 8 9.75 3.16 -17.44
C VAL A 8 8.85 2.81 -16.27
N ILE A 9 7.77 2.09 -16.53
CA ILE A 9 6.87 1.54 -15.51
C ILE A 9 7.16 0.03 -15.41
N PRO A 10 7.70 -0.47 -14.28
CA PRO A 10 7.94 -1.90 -14.12
C PRO A 10 6.66 -2.71 -14.29
N TYR A 11 6.74 -3.87 -14.93
CA TYR A 11 5.57 -4.76 -15.17
C TYR A 11 4.43 -4.13 -15.99
N TRP A 12 4.71 -3.05 -16.74
CA TRP A 12 3.71 -2.46 -17.62
C TRP A 12 3.34 -3.42 -18.73
N ASN A 13 2.03 -3.57 -19.00
CA ASN A 13 1.51 -4.38 -20.10
C ASN A 13 0.48 -3.59 -20.89
N GLU A 14 0.78 -3.30 -22.14
CA GLU A 14 -0.08 -2.53 -23.02
C GLU A 14 -1.35 -3.28 -23.44
N GLU A 15 -1.34 -4.61 -23.40
CA GLU A 15 -2.55 -5.42 -23.68
C GLU A 15 -3.67 -5.17 -22.66
N PHE A 16 -3.32 -4.74 -21.45
CA PHE A 16 -4.31 -4.43 -20.42
C PHE A 16 -5.03 -3.10 -20.67
N ILE A 17 -4.48 -2.22 -21.50
CA ILE A 17 -5.08 -0.93 -21.89
C ILE A 17 -6.40 -1.14 -22.64
N GLU A 18 -6.47 -2.16 -23.49
CA GLU A 18 -7.65 -2.47 -24.29
C GLU A 18 -8.77 -3.14 -23.49
N ALA A 19 -8.41 -3.74 -22.34
CA ALA A 19 -9.35 -4.52 -21.53
C ALA A 19 -10.18 -3.68 -20.55
N ASP A 20 -9.59 -2.62 -19.97
CA ASP A 20 -10.24 -1.78 -18.97
C ASP A 20 -9.55 -0.40 -18.88
N GLU A 21 -10.30 0.68 -19.11
CA GLU A 21 -9.81 2.05 -18.99
C GLU A 21 -9.28 2.37 -17.58
N THR A 22 -9.76 1.69 -16.55
CA THR A 22 -9.31 1.87 -15.16
C THR A 22 -7.94 1.23 -14.94
N ALA A 23 -7.72 0.05 -15.51
CA ALA A 23 -6.43 -0.65 -15.48
C ALA A 23 -5.39 0.02 -16.39
N ALA A 24 -5.84 0.68 -17.46
CA ALA A 24 -5.01 1.40 -18.42
C ALA A 24 -4.32 2.64 -17.84
N ARG A 25 -4.70 3.09 -16.66
CA ARG A 25 -4.15 4.31 -16.08
C ARG A 25 -2.76 4.06 -15.51
N LYS A 26 -1.82 4.87 -15.99
CA LYS A 26 -0.49 4.92 -15.38
C LYS A 26 -0.64 5.29 -13.90
N PRO A 27 0.14 4.66 -13.02
CA PRO A 27 0.10 5.00 -11.60
C PRO A 27 0.39 6.47 -11.36
N THR A 28 -0.44 7.11 -10.54
CA THR A 28 -0.30 8.53 -10.21
C THR A 28 -0.34 8.77 -8.71
N ILE A 29 0.12 9.96 -8.32
CA ILE A 29 0.06 10.45 -6.94
C ILE A 29 -0.54 11.86 -6.91
N THR A 30 -1.48 12.10 -6.00
CA THR A 30 -2.12 13.40 -5.82
C THR A 30 -1.81 13.94 -4.44
N ALA A 31 -1.16 15.10 -4.37
CA ALA A 31 -0.83 15.77 -3.12
C ALA A 31 -2.00 16.62 -2.59
N TYR A 32 -2.18 16.59 -1.28
CA TYR A 32 -3.06 17.46 -0.47
C TYR A 32 -2.19 18.18 0.57
N PRO A 33 -1.54 19.30 0.19
CA PRO A 33 -0.56 19.96 1.05
C PRO A 33 -1.19 20.57 2.31
N ALA A 34 -0.43 20.55 3.40
CA ALA A 34 -0.76 21.24 4.65
C ALA A 34 0.53 21.82 5.25
N ASN A 35 0.44 22.42 6.46
CA ASN A 35 1.58 23.14 7.04
C ASN A 35 2.48 22.30 7.96
N SER A 36 2.16 21.02 8.16
CA SER A 36 2.98 20.14 9.02
C SER A 36 4.20 19.61 8.28
N LYS A 37 5.21 19.23 9.05
CA LYS A 37 6.38 18.51 8.53
C LYS A 37 6.13 17.02 8.31
N GLY A 38 5.04 16.46 8.84
CA GLY A 38 4.64 15.07 8.61
C GLY A 38 3.82 14.89 7.35
N ALA A 39 3.90 13.70 6.75
CA ALA A 39 3.11 13.32 5.59
C ALA A 39 2.53 11.92 5.73
N VAL A 40 1.37 11.69 5.12
CA VAL A 40 0.70 10.39 5.05
C VAL A 40 0.43 10.02 3.60
N ILE A 41 0.94 8.89 3.16
CA ILE A 41 0.68 8.31 1.84
C ILE A 41 -0.48 7.33 1.99
N ILE A 42 -1.54 7.52 1.22
CA ILE A 42 -2.80 6.76 1.33
C ILE A 42 -2.91 5.80 0.15
N PHE A 43 -3.12 4.53 0.47
CA PHE A 43 -3.48 3.48 -0.47
C PHE A 43 -4.95 3.11 -0.25
N PRO A 44 -5.88 3.55 -1.11
CA PRO A 44 -7.29 3.20 -0.99
C PRO A 44 -7.51 1.69 -1.14
N GLY A 45 -8.50 1.13 -0.46
CA GLY A 45 -8.94 -0.23 -0.67
C GLY A 45 -9.73 -0.43 -1.96
N GLY A 46 -10.42 -1.56 -2.06
CA GLY A 46 -11.21 -1.92 -3.25
C GLY A 46 -10.86 -3.28 -3.82
N GLY A 47 -10.37 -4.20 -2.96
CA GLY A 47 -10.15 -5.60 -3.31
C GLY A 47 -9.10 -5.84 -4.40
N TYR A 48 -8.21 -4.90 -4.67
CA TYR A 48 -7.27 -4.91 -5.80
C TYR A 48 -7.94 -4.96 -7.19
N VAL A 49 -9.19 -4.56 -7.29
CA VAL A 49 -9.92 -4.44 -8.57
C VAL A 49 -10.32 -3.00 -8.86
N ILE A 50 -10.55 -2.22 -7.83
CA ILE A 50 -10.77 -0.77 -7.91
C ILE A 50 -9.95 -0.05 -6.83
N ARG A 51 -10.02 1.28 -6.82
CA ARG A 51 -9.56 2.15 -5.73
C ARG A 51 -10.74 2.95 -5.22
N ALA A 52 -11.16 2.68 -3.98
CA ALA A 52 -12.34 3.25 -3.37
C ALA A 52 -12.13 4.74 -3.05
N ASP A 53 -12.84 5.63 -3.72
CA ASP A 53 -12.67 7.09 -3.62
C ASP A 53 -12.83 7.62 -2.18
N HIS A 54 -13.76 7.03 -1.41
CA HIS A 54 -14.02 7.42 -0.02
C HIS A 54 -12.88 7.05 0.94
N GLU A 55 -12.02 6.09 0.58
CA GLU A 55 -10.82 5.71 1.33
C GLU A 55 -9.56 6.45 0.85
N GLY A 56 -9.65 7.19 -0.24
CA GLY A 56 -8.59 8.03 -0.80
C GLY A 56 -8.81 9.50 -0.50
N THR A 57 -9.55 10.17 -1.37
CA THR A 57 -9.77 11.62 -1.33
C THR A 57 -10.40 12.10 0.00
N ALA A 58 -11.34 11.35 0.57
CA ALA A 58 -11.97 11.76 1.83
C ALA A 58 -10.96 11.73 3.00
N TYR A 59 -10.14 10.70 3.09
CA TYR A 59 -9.07 10.62 4.11
C TYR A 59 -8.03 11.71 3.91
N ALA A 60 -7.62 11.99 2.67
CA ALA A 60 -6.66 13.03 2.37
C ALA A 60 -7.15 14.41 2.79
N LYS A 61 -8.41 14.74 2.51
CA LYS A 61 -9.04 16.01 2.94
C LYS A 61 -9.17 16.10 4.46
N TRP A 62 -9.49 14.99 5.12
CA TRP A 62 -9.54 14.96 6.58
C TRP A 62 -8.15 15.20 7.19
N LEU A 63 -7.12 14.49 6.73
CA LEU A 63 -5.74 14.70 7.18
C LEU A 63 -5.27 16.14 6.93
N GLN A 64 -5.58 16.68 5.74
CA GLN A 64 -5.28 18.07 5.42
C GLN A 64 -5.97 19.04 6.40
N SER A 65 -7.22 18.78 6.78
CA SER A 65 -7.99 19.64 7.70
C SER A 65 -7.41 19.69 9.12
N ILE A 66 -6.67 18.65 9.52
CA ILE A 66 -5.95 18.59 10.80
C ILE A 66 -4.46 18.97 10.68
N GLY A 67 -4.07 19.50 9.52
CA GLY A 67 -2.74 20.07 9.29
C GLY A 67 -1.69 19.07 8.77
N LEU A 68 -2.05 17.82 8.44
CA LEU A 68 -1.14 16.83 7.88
C LEU A 68 -1.18 16.83 6.35
N THR A 69 -0.01 16.91 5.72
CA THR A 69 0.09 16.71 4.26
C THR A 69 -0.25 15.26 3.93
N ALA A 70 -1.13 15.07 2.95
CA ALA A 70 -1.52 13.74 2.51
C ALA A 70 -1.26 13.55 1.00
N PHE A 71 -1.05 12.29 0.61
CA PHE A 71 -0.85 11.88 -0.76
C PHE A 71 -1.75 10.68 -1.05
N VAL A 72 -2.60 10.77 -2.08
CA VAL A 72 -3.40 9.63 -2.55
C VAL A 72 -2.71 8.99 -3.74
N VAL A 73 -2.53 7.69 -3.69
CA VAL A 73 -1.87 6.90 -4.74
C VAL A 73 -2.89 6.12 -5.55
N GLU A 74 -2.92 6.39 -6.84
CA GLU A 74 -3.62 5.59 -7.84
C GLU A 74 -2.69 4.45 -8.29
N TYR A 75 -2.50 3.45 -7.43
CA TYR A 75 -1.68 2.27 -7.74
C TYR A 75 -2.41 1.33 -8.71
N ARG A 76 -1.69 0.49 -9.43
CA ARG A 76 -2.28 -0.49 -10.35
C ARG A 76 -3.12 -1.52 -9.58
N VAL A 77 -4.17 -1.98 -10.22
CA VAL A 77 -5.10 -3.01 -9.75
C VAL A 77 -5.30 -4.04 -10.85
N ALA A 78 -6.07 -5.09 -10.59
CA ALA A 78 -6.37 -6.09 -11.64
C ALA A 78 -6.79 -5.40 -12.97
N PRO A 79 -6.32 -5.93 -14.11
CA PRO A 79 -5.71 -7.24 -14.34
C PRO A 79 -4.23 -7.36 -13.96
N TYR A 80 -3.57 -6.28 -13.54
CA TYR A 80 -2.23 -6.37 -12.97
C TYR A 80 -2.24 -7.26 -11.73
N LYS A 81 -1.10 -7.86 -11.45
CA LYS A 81 -0.90 -8.76 -10.31
C LYS A 81 0.43 -8.45 -9.61
N HIS A 82 0.57 -8.97 -8.41
CA HIS A 82 1.86 -8.94 -7.73
C HIS A 82 3.00 -9.35 -8.67
N PRO A 83 4.09 -8.56 -8.73
CA PRO A 83 4.47 -7.50 -7.81
C PRO A 83 4.22 -6.06 -8.33
N ALA A 84 3.29 -5.83 -9.27
CA ALA A 84 3.04 -4.51 -9.84
C ALA A 84 2.54 -3.51 -8.77
N GLU A 85 1.58 -3.91 -7.94
CA GLU A 85 0.94 -3.08 -6.93
C GLU A 85 1.93 -2.64 -5.84
N ILE A 86 2.71 -3.58 -5.31
CA ILE A 86 3.71 -3.28 -4.29
C ILE A 86 4.85 -2.43 -4.86
N SER A 87 5.18 -2.59 -6.14
CA SER A 87 6.16 -1.75 -6.81
C SER A 87 5.70 -0.29 -6.85
N ASP A 88 4.43 -0.05 -7.18
CA ASP A 88 3.84 1.30 -7.16
C ASP A 88 3.83 1.87 -5.74
N ALA A 89 3.48 1.08 -4.74
CA ALA A 89 3.46 1.53 -3.36
C ALA A 89 4.87 1.87 -2.82
N MET A 90 5.86 1.03 -3.08
CA MET A 90 7.26 1.32 -2.74
C MET A 90 7.76 2.58 -3.45
N ARG A 91 7.42 2.72 -4.73
CA ARG A 91 7.76 3.92 -5.52
C ARG A 91 7.11 5.17 -4.94
N ALA A 92 5.86 5.09 -4.46
CA ALA A 92 5.18 6.24 -3.85
C ALA A 92 5.91 6.74 -2.59
N VAL A 93 6.41 5.85 -1.74
CA VAL A 93 7.20 6.25 -0.56
C VAL A 93 8.52 6.91 -0.99
N LYS A 94 9.24 6.31 -1.94
CA LYS A 94 10.47 6.89 -2.50
C LYS A 94 10.21 8.25 -3.14
N TYR A 95 9.12 8.38 -3.91
CA TYR A 95 8.71 9.62 -4.56
C TYR A 95 8.48 10.74 -3.55
N VAL A 96 7.68 10.51 -2.52
CA VAL A 96 7.38 11.51 -1.51
C VAL A 96 8.66 11.90 -0.73
N ARG A 97 9.54 10.94 -0.46
CA ARG A 97 10.82 11.18 0.21
C ARG A 97 11.77 12.01 -0.65
N TYR A 98 11.89 11.70 -1.93
CA TYR A 98 12.73 12.41 -2.88
C TYR A 98 12.28 13.88 -3.06
N TYR A 99 10.96 14.11 -3.11
CA TYR A 99 10.37 15.43 -3.27
C TYR A 99 9.96 16.09 -1.94
N ALA A 100 10.49 15.64 -0.81
CA ALA A 100 10.13 16.16 0.50
C ALA A 100 10.26 17.68 0.62
N ASP A 101 11.33 18.24 0.11
CA ASP A 101 11.57 19.69 0.10
C ASP A 101 10.52 20.45 -0.72
N LYS A 102 10.10 19.92 -1.88
CA LYS A 102 9.04 20.49 -2.73
C LYS A 102 7.73 20.66 -1.96
N TYR A 103 7.41 19.72 -1.08
CA TYR A 103 6.18 19.71 -0.30
C TYR A 103 6.36 20.30 1.11
N GLY A 104 7.57 20.74 1.48
CA GLY A 104 7.88 21.31 2.78
C GLY A 104 7.79 20.31 3.94
N ILE A 105 7.88 19.01 3.67
CA ILE A 105 7.80 17.93 4.65
C ILE A 105 9.19 17.42 5.06
N ASP A 106 9.26 16.73 6.18
CA ASP A 106 10.46 16.06 6.65
C ASP A 106 10.48 14.63 6.08
N LYS A 107 11.56 14.27 5.35
CA LYS A 107 11.73 12.96 4.73
C LYS A 107 11.74 11.79 5.73
N ASP A 108 11.96 12.08 7.01
CA ASP A 108 11.97 11.11 8.10
C ASP A 108 10.63 11.10 8.90
N LYS A 109 9.58 11.73 8.35
CA LYS A 109 8.22 11.78 8.93
C LYS A 109 7.15 11.42 7.91
N ILE A 110 7.34 10.32 7.19
CA ILE A 110 6.45 9.82 6.15
C ILE A 110 5.79 8.54 6.64
N ALA A 111 4.48 8.58 6.86
CA ALA A 111 3.66 7.41 7.17
C ALA A 111 2.98 6.86 5.90
N VAL A 112 2.64 5.58 5.92
CA VAL A 112 1.72 4.96 4.96
C VAL A 112 0.41 4.63 5.66
N MET A 113 -0.69 4.75 4.93
CA MET A 113 -2.04 4.44 5.42
C MET A 113 -2.80 3.65 4.35
N GLY A 114 -3.57 2.65 4.77
CA GLY A 114 -4.42 1.93 3.84
C GLY A 114 -5.57 1.21 4.51
N SER A 115 -6.64 0.99 3.74
CA SER A 115 -7.86 0.32 4.18
C SER A 115 -8.06 -0.98 3.39
N SER A 116 -8.53 -2.06 4.06
CA SER A 116 -8.86 -3.32 3.38
C SER A 116 -7.68 -3.84 2.53
N ALA A 117 -7.85 -4.01 1.22
CA ALA A 117 -6.76 -4.36 0.28
C ALA A 117 -5.65 -3.28 0.24
N GLY A 118 -5.99 -1.99 0.37
CA GLY A 118 -5.00 -0.91 0.53
C GLY A 118 -4.24 -1.00 1.85
N GLY A 119 -4.89 -1.50 2.90
CA GLY A 119 -4.26 -1.86 4.17
C GLY A 119 -3.22 -2.98 3.99
N HIS A 120 -3.55 -4.01 3.20
CA HIS A 120 -2.59 -5.03 2.81
C HIS A 120 -1.40 -4.42 2.07
N LEU A 121 -1.64 -3.49 1.15
CA LEU A 121 -0.58 -2.84 0.40
C LEU A 121 0.32 -1.98 1.30
N ALA A 122 -0.25 -1.23 2.24
CA ALA A 122 0.51 -0.45 3.24
C ALA A 122 1.35 -1.34 4.14
N ALA A 123 0.77 -2.44 4.64
CA ALA A 123 1.49 -3.44 5.43
C ALA A 123 2.59 -4.13 4.61
N SER A 124 2.34 -4.44 3.32
CA SER A 124 3.35 -5.03 2.42
C SER A 124 4.59 -4.15 2.30
N VAL A 125 4.42 -2.84 2.11
CA VAL A 125 5.56 -1.90 2.08
C VAL A 125 6.28 -1.90 3.42
N SER A 126 5.55 -1.98 4.53
CA SER A 126 6.10 -1.89 5.88
C SER A 126 6.92 -3.10 6.30
N VAL A 127 6.58 -4.30 5.83
CA VAL A 127 7.31 -5.53 6.17
C VAL A 127 8.32 -5.96 5.10
N HIS A 128 8.16 -5.48 3.86
CA HIS A 128 9.02 -5.86 2.73
C HIS A 128 9.88 -4.71 2.18
N TYR A 129 10.03 -3.61 2.91
CA TYR A 129 10.78 -2.42 2.45
C TYR A 129 12.22 -2.71 2.03
N ASP A 130 12.82 -3.79 2.54
CA ASP A 130 14.18 -4.23 2.21
C ASP A 130 14.25 -5.19 1.01
N LYS A 131 13.10 -5.65 0.51
CA LYS A 131 13.04 -6.53 -0.66
C LYS A 131 13.04 -5.72 -1.96
N LYS A 132 13.78 -6.20 -2.94
CA LYS A 132 13.82 -5.57 -4.26
C LYS A 132 12.70 -6.13 -5.14
N MET A 133 11.56 -5.43 -5.19
CA MET A 133 10.39 -5.84 -5.97
C MET A 133 10.49 -5.44 -7.46
N TYR A 134 11.35 -4.50 -7.81
CA TYR A 134 11.59 -4.08 -9.19
C TYR A 134 13.03 -3.57 -9.37
N LYS A 135 13.46 -3.43 -10.61
CA LYS A 135 14.75 -2.83 -10.94
C LYS A 135 14.64 -1.31 -10.94
N ASP A 136 15.62 -0.62 -10.36
CA ASP A 136 15.68 0.83 -10.32
C ASP A 136 15.55 1.42 -11.73
N THR A 137 14.72 2.45 -11.86
CA THR A 137 14.39 3.09 -13.14
C THR A 137 15.00 4.50 -13.27
N ASP A 138 15.18 5.19 -12.14
CA ASP A 138 15.74 6.55 -12.10
C ASP A 138 16.30 6.90 -10.70
N GLU A 139 16.67 8.18 -10.50
CA GLU A 139 17.27 8.69 -9.24
C GLU A 139 16.34 8.57 -8.02
N ILE A 140 15.02 8.61 -8.21
CA ILE A 140 14.04 8.46 -7.13
C ILE A 140 14.17 7.08 -6.48
N ASP A 141 14.57 6.07 -7.23
CA ASP A 141 14.71 4.71 -6.73
C ASP A 141 15.90 4.49 -5.81
N LYS A 142 16.78 5.48 -5.68
CA LYS A 142 17.86 5.49 -4.69
C LYS A 142 17.39 5.81 -3.26
N GLU A 143 16.19 6.40 -3.13
CA GLU A 143 15.59 6.65 -1.83
C GLU A 143 15.08 5.36 -1.15
N SER A 144 15.01 5.39 0.17
CA SER A 144 14.41 4.30 0.95
C SER A 144 12.89 4.27 0.79
N CYS A 145 12.32 3.10 0.58
CA CYS A 145 10.87 2.91 0.64
C CYS A 145 10.35 2.52 2.03
N LYS A 146 11.22 2.46 3.06
CA LYS A 146 10.78 2.19 4.44
C LYS A 146 9.95 3.35 4.97
N PRO A 147 8.67 3.17 5.32
CA PRO A 147 7.89 4.22 5.97
C PRO A 147 8.36 4.44 7.42
N ASN A 148 8.07 5.61 7.99
CA ASN A 148 8.39 5.92 9.37
C ASN A 148 7.30 5.47 10.35
N ALA A 149 6.07 5.30 9.86
CA ALA A 149 4.94 4.73 10.59
C ALA A 149 3.93 4.13 9.61
N THR A 150 3.04 3.27 10.12
CA THR A 150 2.00 2.60 9.34
C THR A 150 0.65 2.75 10.00
N ILE A 151 -0.40 3.00 9.23
CA ILE A 151 -1.79 3.09 9.68
C ILE A 151 -2.61 2.08 8.88
N LEU A 152 -3.15 1.10 9.55
CA LEU A 152 -3.92 0.02 8.94
C LEU A 152 -5.39 0.10 9.39
N CYS A 153 -6.28 0.24 8.41
CA CYS A 153 -7.71 0.30 8.62
C CYS A 153 -8.31 -1.03 8.11
N TYR A 154 -8.83 -1.85 9.02
CA TYR A 154 -9.42 -3.19 8.69
C TYR A 154 -8.64 -3.91 7.57
N PRO A 155 -7.32 -4.09 7.72
CA PRO A 155 -6.47 -4.56 6.64
C PRO A 155 -6.70 -6.03 6.31
N VAL A 156 -6.60 -6.40 5.05
CA VAL A 156 -6.30 -7.79 4.66
C VAL A 156 -4.84 -8.06 5.03
N ILE A 157 -4.54 -9.19 5.66
CA ILE A 157 -3.19 -9.55 6.11
C ILE A 157 -2.87 -11.00 5.75
N ASP A 158 -3.80 -11.92 5.97
CA ASP A 158 -3.61 -13.35 5.71
C ASP A 158 -4.06 -13.76 4.31
N MET A 159 -3.32 -14.69 3.70
CA MET A 159 -3.66 -15.28 2.41
C MET A 159 -4.06 -16.77 2.51
N PHE A 160 -4.23 -17.28 3.73
CA PHE A 160 -4.61 -18.67 4.01
C PHE A 160 -6.01 -18.79 4.57
N GLU A 161 -6.16 -18.82 5.88
CA GLU A 161 -7.40 -19.14 6.58
C GLU A 161 -8.37 -17.95 6.65
N TYR A 162 -7.87 -16.78 7.07
CA TYR A 162 -8.68 -15.56 7.25
C TYR A 162 -8.61 -14.62 6.03
N ARG A 163 -8.29 -15.16 4.86
CA ARG A 163 -8.12 -14.41 3.64
C ARG A 163 -9.41 -13.76 3.14
N HIS A 164 -9.30 -12.62 2.53
CA HIS A 164 -10.34 -12.06 1.68
C HIS A 164 -10.14 -12.60 0.25
N ASP A 165 -11.01 -13.54 -0.18
CA ASP A 165 -10.83 -14.28 -1.44
C ASP A 165 -10.71 -13.37 -2.67
N GLY A 166 -11.55 -12.33 -2.78
CA GLY A 166 -11.49 -11.38 -3.90
C GLY A 166 -10.14 -10.67 -3.97
N SER A 167 -9.64 -10.13 -2.86
CA SER A 167 -8.33 -9.47 -2.82
C SER A 167 -7.20 -10.43 -3.19
N ARG A 168 -7.22 -11.65 -2.66
CA ARG A 168 -6.20 -12.66 -2.98
C ARG A 168 -6.20 -13.00 -4.48
N GLN A 169 -7.39 -13.26 -5.05
CA GLN A 169 -7.53 -13.61 -6.47
C GLN A 169 -7.11 -12.47 -7.39
N ASN A 170 -7.49 -11.24 -7.07
CA ASN A 170 -7.14 -10.07 -7.86
C ASN A 170 -5.64 -9.77 -7.80
N LEU A 171 -5.02 -9.90 -6.62
CA LEU A 171 -3.59 -9.67 -6.42
C LEU A 171 -2.70 -10.77 -7.03
N MET A 172 -3.07 -12.04 -6.88
CA MET A 172 -2.19 -13.18 -7.19
C MET A 172 -2.70 -14.08 -8.32
N GLY A 173 -3.96 -13.92 -8.75
CA GLY A 173 -4.59 -14.77 -9.76
C GLY A 173 -5.22 -16.04 -9.18
N GLU A 174 -5.69 -16.92 -10.07
CA GLU A 174 -6.39 -18.15 -9.69
C GLU A 174 -5.43 -19.24 -9.18
N ARG A 175 -4.26 -19.38 -9.84
CA ARG A 175 -3.26 -20.40 -9.52
C ARG A 175 -2.16 -19.78 -8.65
N VAL A 176 -2.42 -19.69 -7.35
CA VAL A 176 -1.49 -19.08 -6.40
C VAL A 176 -0.52 -20.13 -5.88
N LEU A 177 0.78 -19.88 -6.03
CA LEU A 177 1.80 -20.72 -5.44
C LEU A 177 1.79 -20.60 -3.91
N HIS A 178 2.19 -21.66 -3.22
CA HIS A 178 2.28 -21.63 -1.75
C HIS A 178 3.27 -20.55 -1.28
N SER A 179 4.42 -20.43 -1.98
CA SER A 179 5.42 -19.39 -1.72
C SER A 179 4.87 -17.96 -1.80
N ASP A 180 3.95 -17.70 -2.74
CA ASP A 180 3.37 -16.37 -2.90
C ASP A 180 2.38 -16.06 -1.76
N LYS A 181 1.61 -17.09 -1.32
CA LYS A 181 0.77 -16.96 -0.12
C LYS A 181 1.61 -16.68 1.13
N GLU A 182 2.72 -17.41 1.30
CA GLU A 182 3.65 -17.19 2.40
C GLU A 182 4.21 -15.76 2.35
N LEU A 183 4.67 -15.30 1.19
CA LEU A 183 5.22 -13.95 1.02
C LEU A 183 4.18 -12.87 1.31
N MET A 184 2.92 -13.08 0.92
CA MET A 184 1.85 -12.10 1.04
C MET A 184 0.98 -12.26 2.31
N SER A 185 1.25 -13.26 3.17
CA SER A 185 0.72 -13.34 4.53
C SER A 185 1.61 -12.53 5.47
N LEU A 186 1.29 -11.25 5.60
CA LEU A 186 2.21 -10.22 6.07
C LEU A 186 2.58 -10.33 7.55
N TYR A 187 1.71 -10.94 8.37
CA TYR A 187 2.02 -11.22 9.77
C TYR A 187 3.29 -12.07 9.94
N LYS A 188 3.60 -12.95 8.98
CA LYS A 188 4.80 -13.80 8.98
C LYS A 188 6.11 -13.03 8.76
N HIS A 189 6.01 -11.76 8.42
CA HIS A 189 7.15 -10.90 8.07
C HIS A 189 7.31 -9.71 9.00
N VAL A 190 6.48 -9.63 10.05
CA VAL A 190 6.65 -8.62 11.10
C VAL A 190 7.95 -8.90 11.86
N THR A 191 8.72 -7.87 12.12
CA THR A 191 10.01 -7.97 12.82
C THR A 191 10.20 -6.75 13.72
N PRO A 192 11.15 -6.74 14.65
CA PRO A 192 11.49 -5.55 15.42
C PRO A 192 11.88 -4.32 14.59
N ASN A 193 12.20 -4.52 13.30
CA ASN A 193 12.51 -3.44 12.36
C ASN A 193 11.28 -2.94 11.58
N THR A 194 10.13 -3.60 11.71
CA THR A 194 8.87 -3.13 11.13
C THR A 194 8.50 -1.78 11.74
N PRO A 195 8.07 -0.79 10.94
CA PRO A 195 7.70 0.53 11.44
C PRO A 195 6.59 0.47 12.50
N PRO A 196 6.57 1.40 13.47
CA PRO A 196 5.46 1.51 14.41
C PRO A 196 4.13 1.54 13.67
N THR A 197 3.19 0.70 14.09
CA THR A 197 1.93 0.49 13.38
C THR A 197 0.74 0.77 14.28
N PHE A 198 -0.18 1.63 13.81
CA PHE A 198 -1.52 1.79 14.38
C PHE A 198 -2.51 0.99 13.57
N ILE A 199 -3.34 0.18 14.22
CA ILE A 199 -4.38 -0.64 13.59
C ILE A 199 -5.73 -0.34 14.22
N TRP A 200 -6.76 -0.20 13.39
CA TRP A 200 -8.14 -0.28 13.86
C TRP A 200 -8.96 -1.24 13.00
N HIS A 201 -9.87 -1.97 13.65
CA HIS A 201 -10.71 -2.96 12.99
C HIS A 201 -11.97 -3.18 13.82
N THR A 202 -13.10 -3.34 13.15
CA THR A 202 -14.34 -3.70 13.85
C THR A 202 -14.40 -5.21 14.10
N SER A 203 -14.72 -5.63 15.33
CA SER A 203 -14.72 -7.06 15.70
C SER A 203 -15.77 -7.90 14.97
N SER A 204 -16.77 -7.26 14.38
CA SER A 204 -17.86 -7.90 13.63
C SER A 204 -17.77 -7.67 12.12
N ASP A 205 -16.59 -7.39 11.59
CA ASP A 205 -16.38 -7.25 10.15
C ASP A 205 -16.66 -8.57 9.42
N GLN A 206 -17.62 -8.53 8.49
CA GLN A 206 -18.06 -9.72 7.74
C GLN A 206 -17.30 -9.88 6.41
N ALA A 207 -16.56 -8.86 5.98
CA ALA A 207 -15.80 -8.89 4.74
C ALA A 207 -14.34 -9.28 4.97
N VAL A 208 -13.69 -8.66 5.94
CA VAL A 208 -12.32 -8.96 6.35
C VAL A 208 -12.34 -9.39 7.81
N PRO A 209 -12.13 -10.68 8.12
CA PRO A 209 -12.12 -11.16 9.52
C PRO A 209 -11.13 -10.39 10.39
N VAL A 210 -11.53 -10.02 11.61
CA VAL A 210 -10.70 -9.25 12.54
C VAL A 210 -9.39 -9.96 12.91
N GLU A 211 -9.34 -11.28 12.74
CA GLU A 211 -8.16 -12.12 12.90
C GLU A 211 -6.98 -11.64 12.05
N ASN A 212 -7.23 -11.03 10.88
CA ASN A 212 -6.18 -10.38 10.08
C ASN A 212 -5.39 -9.36 10.91
N SER A 213 -6.09 -8.48 11.63
CA SER A 213 -5.45 -7.48 12.49
C SER A 213 -4.80 -8.08 13.72
N LEU A 214 -5.43 -9.07 14.32
CA LEU A 214 -4.89 -9.76 15.51
C LEU A 214 -3.59 -10.49 15.17
N MET A 215 -3.54 -11.21 14.05
CA MET A 215 -2.33 -11.90 13.58
C MET A 215 -1.17 -10.94 13.32
N TYR A 216 -1.45 -9.74 12.80
CA TYR A 216 -0.39 -8.75 12.55
C TYR A 216 0.19 -8.16 13.85
N LEU A 217 -0.59 -8.15 14.94
CA LEU A 217 -0.17 -7.62 16.25
C LEU A 217 0.63 -8.65 17.07
N TYR A 218 0.34 -9.93 16.90
CA TYR A 218 0.94 -11.01 17.68
C TYR A 218 1.88 -11.81 16.79
N ASP A 219 3.18 -11.53 16.94
CA ASP A 219 4.26 -12.29 16.32
C ASP A 219 4.22 -13.74 16.83
N ASP A 220 3.91 -14.71 15.95
CA ASP A 220 4.01 -16.19 16.05
C ASP A 220 3.75 -16.90 17.41
N GLU A 221 3.34 -16.24 18.48
CA GLU A 221 2.85 -16.91 19.67
C GLU A 221 1.33 -17.11 19.58
N PRO A 222 0.83 -18.35 19.69
CA PRO A 222 -0.60 -18.59 19.69
C PRO A 222 -1.23 -17.84 20.86
N LEU A 223 -2.32 -17.10 20.57
CA LEU A 223 -3.18 -16.51 21.61
C LEU A 223 -3.53 -17.59 22.62
N GLN A 224 -2.96 -17.51 23.83
CA GLN A 224 -3.27 -18.42 24.94
C GLN A 224 -4.63 -18.08 25.55
#